data_e5d49f23600a7e4ecf805e5a21c7d744
#
_entry.id   e5d49f23600a7e4ecf805e5a21c7d744
#
_cell.length_a   1.000
_cell.length_b   1.000
_cell.length_c   1.000
_cell.angle_alpha   90.00
_cell.angle_beta   90.00
_cell.angle_gamma   90.00
#
_symmetry.space_group_name_H-M   'P 1'
#
loop_
_entity.id
_entity.type
_entity.pdbx_description
1 polymer ?
#
loop_
_entity_poly.entity_id
_entity_poly.type
_entity_poly.pdbx_seq_one_letter_code
_entity_poly.pdbx_strand_id
1 'polypeptide(L)'
;MKLAGKTDVGRVRQDNQDDYRAGELPGDAAWALVCDGMGGARGGREASQCACSVIERCFQEQYSQCIPGEEETFLKKALLSANRYVFQKALREESLAGMGTTAVCALVRGGNAYLSHAGDSRAYLYRDGKLAQLTHDHSYVQELVDCGTITQEQAEHHPQKNIITRALGVDYRLEPEFTTVALQAGDVLLLCTDGLTNAVPMEQLEQLLRSESFYDLPDALIRTANENGGPDNITALLVGVEPMEVRHG
;
A
#
# COMPACT_ATOMS: atom_id res chain seq x y z
N MET A 1 4.86 15.68 9.97
CA MET A 1 4.73 14.72 8.84
C MET A 1 4.06 15.40 7.67
N LYS A 2 4.37 14.99 6.42
CA LYS A 2 3.64 15.42 5.22
C LYS A 2 2.93 14.21 4.63
N LEU A 3 1.73 14.42 4.09
CA LEU A 3 0.94 13.37 3.42
C LEU A 3 0.51 13.90 2.06
N ALA A 4 0.73 13.12 1.00
CA ALA A 4 0.27 13.41 -0.34
C ALA A 4 -0.06 12.12 -1.07
N GLY A 5 -1.19 12.06 -1.77
CA GLY A 5 -1.59 10.86 -2.48
C GLY A 5 -2.50 11.14 -3.65
N LYS A 6 -2.47 10.25 -4.64
CA LYS A 6 -3.34 10.29 -5.80
C LYS A 6 -3.62 8.89 -6.32
N THR A 7 -4.81 8.70 -6.86
CA THR A 7 -5.22 7.51 -7.60
C THR A 7 -5.75 7.91 -8.97
N ASP A 8 -5.56 7.06 -9.95
CA ASP A 8 -6.01 7.25 -11.33
C ASP A 8 -6.46 5.91 -11.95
N VAL A 9 -7.44 5.96 -12.84
CA VAL A 9 -7.96 4.76 -13.50
C VAL A 9 -6.97 4.11 -14.47
N GLY A 10 -5.93 4.85 -14.87
CA GLY A 10 -5.02 4.44 -15.95
C GLY A 10 -5.60 4.71 -17.34
N ARG A 11 -4.97 4.12 -18.37
CA ARG A 11 -5.35 4.33 -19.78
C ARG A 11 -6.17 3.17 -20.37
N VAL A 12 -6.14 2.01 -19.73
CA VAL A 12 -6.72 0.76 -20.27
C VAL A 12 -7.96 0.34 -19.50
N ARG A 13 -7.99 0.52 -18.21
CA ARG A 13 -9.12 0.15 -17.34
C ARG A 13 -10.29 1.12 -17.53
N GLN A 14 -11.51 0.65 -17.34
CA GLN A 14 -12.72 1.48 -17.38
C GLN A 14 -13.11 2.01 -16.00
N ASP A 15 -12.77 1.27 -14.96
CA ASP A 15 -13.08 1.55 -13.57
C ASP A 15 -11.82 1.55 -12.72
N ASN A 16 -11.78 2.44 -11.74
CA ASN A 16 -10.75 2.43 -10.72
C ASN A 16 -11.21 1.57 -9.54
N GLN A 17 -10.49 0.49 -9.28
CA GLN A 17 -10.73 -0.45 -8.18
C GLN A 17 -9.74 -0.24 -7.02
N ASP A 18 -8.76 0.65 -7.20
CA ASP A 18 -7.90 1.09 -6.13
C ASP A 18 -8.63 2.02 -5.17
N ASP A 19 -8.21 2.00 -3.92
CA ASP A 19 -8.56 3.03 -2.92
C ASP A 19 -7.37 3.28 -1.99
N TYR A 20 -7.31 4.48 -1.43
CA TYR A 20 -6.29 4.84 -0.43
C TYR A 20 -6.86 5.75 0.64
N ARG A 21 -6.26 5.74 1.82
CA ARG A 21 -6.56 6.62 2.94
C ARG A 21 -5.28 7.02 3.65
N ALA A 22 -5.27 8.20 4.20
CA ALA A 22 -4.19 8.68 5.06
C ALA A 22 -4.75 9.66 6.08
N GLY A 23 -4.05 9.83 7.17
CA GLY A 23 -4.42 10.80 8.19
C GLY A 23 -3.32 11.07 9.18
N GLU A 24 -3.40 12.25 9.79
CA GLU A 24 -2.58 12.62 10.93
C GLU A 24 -3.18 12.04 12.21
N LEU A 25 -2.31 11.74 13.16
CA LEU A 25 -2.65 11.18 14.46
C LEU A 25 -2.00 12.02 15.56
N PRO A 26 -2.53 11.99 16.79
CA PRO A 26 -1.89 12.67 17.93
C PRO A 26 -0.44 12.23 18.14
N GLY A 27 0.42 13.16 18.60
CA GLY A 27 1.81 12.87 18.93
C GLY A 27 2.75 12.81 17.71
N ASP A 28 2.57 13.68 16.73
CA ASP A 28 3.35 13.72 15.48
C ASP A 28 3.39 12.36 14.76
N ALA A 29 2.29 11.63 14.85
CA ALA A 29 2.11 10.37 14.15
C ALA A 29 1.24 10.55 12.90
N ALA A 30 1.38 9.64 11.94
CA ALA A 30 0.57 9.59 10.74
C ALA A 30 0.34 8.14 10.33
N TRP A 31 -0.70 7.91 9.54
CA TRP A 31 -0.95 6.61 8.93
C TRP A 31 -1.27 6.76 7.45
N ALA A 32 -0.99 5.71 6.71
CA ALA A 32 -1.23 5.63 5.27
C ALA A 32 -1.67 4.22 4.90
N LEU A 33 -2.58 4.10 3.94
CA LEU A 33 -3.15 2.83 3.48
C LEU A 33 -3.41 2.90 1.98
N VAL A 34 -3.00 1.87 1.26
CA VAL A 34 -3.34 1.64 -0.14
C VAL A 34 -3.94 0.25 -0.28
N CYS A 35 -4.99 0.14 -1.08
CA CYS A 35 -5.72 -1.09 -1.39
C CYS A 35 -5.96 -1.19 -2.89
N ASP A 36 -5.63 -2.34 -3.49
CA ASP A 36 -5.91 -2.69 -4.87
C ASP A 36 -7.00 -3.75 -4.90
N GLY A 37 -8.13 -3.43 -5.48
CA GLY A 37 -9.33 -4.25 -5.46
C GLY A 37 -9.40 -5.25 -6.62
N MET A 38 -9.75 -6.50 -6.32
CA MET A 38 -9.92 -7.58 -7.29
C MET A 38 -11.28 -8.26 -7.15
N GLY A 39 -11.76 -8.93 -8.21
CA GLY A 39 -13.03 -9.69 -8.18
C GLY A 39 -14.09 -9.20 -9.16
N GLY A 40 -13.67 -8.83 -10.38
CA GLY A 40 -14.56 -8.36 -11.45
C GLY A 40 -15.02 -6.90 -11.28
N ALA A 41 -15.83 -6.40 -12.20
CA ALA A 41 -16.11 -4.97 -12.37
C ALA A 41 -16.70 -4.25 -11.13
N ARG A 42 -17.42 -4.95 -10.26
CA ARG A 42 -18.01 -4.37 -9.03
C ARG A 42 -17.30 -4.83 -7.78
N GLY A 43 -16.82 -6.07 -7.75
CA GLY A 43 -16.28 -6.69 -6.55
C GLY A 43 -15.00 -6.02 -6.07
N GLY A 44 -14.07 -5.72 -6.95
CA GLY A 44 -12.79 -5.13 -6.59
C GLY A 44 -12.95 -3.76 -5.93
N ARG A 45 -13.71 -2.84 -6.55
CA ARG A 45 -13.98 -1.52 -5.98
C ARG A 45 -14.64 -1.61 -4.61
N GLU A 46 -15.64 -2.48 -4.48
CA GLU A 46 -16.33 -2.68 -3.21
C GLU A 46 -15.39 -3.23 -2.13
N ALA A 47 -14.51 -4.15 -2.49
CA ALA A 47 -13.55 -4.75 -1.57
C ALA A 47 -12.53 -3.73 -1.06
N SER A 48 -11.90 -2.95 -1.96
CA SER A 48 -10.91 -1.92 -1.58
C SER A 48 -11.53 -0.82 -0.71
N GLN A 49 -12.71 -0.31 -1.09
CA GLN A 49 -13.42 0.71 -0.32
C GLN A 49 -13.86 0.20 1.05
N CYS A 50 -14.38 -1.03 1.16
CA CYS A 50 -14.71 -1.64 2.43
C CYS A 50 -13.48 -1.80 3.32
N ALA A 51 -12.38 -2.32 2.79
CA ALA A 51 -11.14 -2.50 3.54
C ALA A 51 -10.60 -1.15 4.05
N CYS A 52 -10.52 -0.15 3.16
CA CYS A 52 -10.12 1.20 3.52
C CYS A 52 -10.98 1.78 4.63
N SER A 53 -12.31 1.68 4.53
CA SER A 53 -13.24 2.24 5.53
C SER A 53 -13.11 1.55 6.89
N VAL A 54 -12.92 0.23 6.92
CA VAL A 54 -12.76 -0.51 8.20
C VAL A 54 -11.42 -0.17 8.86
N ILE A 55 -10.32 -0.12 8.09
CA ILE A 55 -8.99 0.19 8.63
C ILE A 55 -8.95 1.64 9.11
N GLU A 56 -9.47 2.60 8.33
CA GLU A 56 -9.59 4.00 8.74
C GLU A 56 -10.32 4.15 10.07
N ARG A 57 -11.46 3.47 10.23
CA ARG A 57 -12.21 3.47 11.49
C ARG A 57 -11.40 2.91 12.65
N CYS A 58 -10.57 1.86 12.43
CA CYS A 58 -9.67 1.36 13.47
C CYS A 58 -8.69 2.46 13.92
N PHE A 59 -8.11 3.24 13.01
CA PHE A 59 -7.25 4.35 13.37
C PHE A 59 -8.00 5.45 14.12
N GLN A 60 -9.19 5.83 13.67
CA GLN A 60 -9.98 6.88 14.29
C GLN A 60 -10.45 6.52 15.71
N GLU A 61 -10.89 5.28 15.93
CA GLU A 61 -11.55 4.88 17.18
C GLU A 61 -10.61 4.18 18.18
N GLN A 62 -9.55 3.53 17.70
CA GLN A 62 -8.75 2.61 18.54
C GLN A 62 -7.27 3.01 18.67
N TYR A 63 -6.77 3.94 17.83
CA TYR A 63 -5.36 4.33 17.90
C TYR A 63 -4.94 4.86 19.28
N SER A 64 -5.81 5.61 19.96
CA SER A 64 -5.54 6.13 21.30
C SER A 64 -5.27 5.05 22.35
N GLN A 65 -5.67 3.81 22.06
CA GLN A 65 -5.43 2.63 22.91
C GLN A 65 -4.16 1.85 22.51
N CYS A 66 -3.55 2.19 21.37
CA CYS A 66 -2.31 1.57 20.91
C CYS A 66 -1.12 2.13 21.68
N ILE A 67 -0.68 1.41 22.71
CA ILE A 67 0.49 1.80 23.49
C ILE A 67 1.79 1.51 22.70
N PRO A 68 2.92 2.21 23.02
CA PRO A 68 4.21 1.91 22.42
C PRO A 68 4.62 0.46 22.60
N GLY A 69 5.02 -0.19 21.49
CA GLY A 69 5.36 -1.61 21.46
C GLY A 69 4.22 -2.54 21.02
N GLU A 70 3.00 -2.00 20.79
CA GLU A 70 1.85 -2.77 20.31
C GLU A 70 1.45 -2.45 18.86
N GLU A 71 2.29 -1.74 18.11
CA GLU A 71 2.00 -1.29 16.74
C GLU A 71 1.72 -2.45 15.80
N GLU A 72 2.50 -3.53 15.89
CA GLU A 72 2.25 -4.76 15.12
C GLU A 72 0.87 -5.33 15.43
N THR A 73 0.56 -5.47 16.72
CA THR A 73 -0.72 -6.01 17.17
C THR A 73 -1.89 -5.15 16.69
N PHE A 74 -1.73 -3.83 16.74
CA PHE A 74 -2.74 -2.87 16.28
C PHE A 74 -2.98 -3.01 14.77
N LEU A 75 -1.91 -2.93 13.95
CA LEU A 75 -2.00 -3.05 12.50
C LEU A 75 -2.57 -4.41 12.07
N LYS A 76 -2.11 -5.50 12.68
CA LYS A 76 -2.61 -6.85 12.44
C LYS A 76 -4.11 -6.94 12.73
N LYS A 77 -4.58 -6.40 13.86
CA LYS A 77 -6.00 -6.36 14.20
C LYS A 77 -6.82 -5.57 13.19
N ALA A 78 -6.30 -4.43 12.70
CA ALA A 78 -6.98 -3.61 11.71
C ALA A 78 -7.15 -4.37 10.38
N LEU A 79 -6.09 -4.99 9.85
CA LEU A 79 -6.16 -5.78 8.63
C LEU A 79 -7.08 -7.00 8.78
N LEU A 80 -7.01 -7.72 9.90
CA LEU A 80 -7.89 -8.87 10.17
C LEU A 80 -9.35 -8.46 10.31
N SER A 81 -9.64 -7.28 10.84
CA SER A 81 -11.01 -6.75 10.92
C SER A 81 -11.55 -6.43 9.53
N ALA A 82 -10.73 -5.80 8.67
CA ALA A 82 -11.07 -5.55 7.28
C ALA A 82 -11.27 -6.85 6.50
N ASN A 83 -10.36 -7.82 6.65
CA ASN A 83 -10.50 -9.14 6.02
C ASN A 83 -11.84 -9.80 6.34
N ARG A 84 -12.20 -9.87 7.62
CA ARG A 84 -13.46 -10.47 8.06
C ARG A 84 -14.66 -9.74 7.47
N TYR A 85 -14.62 -8.42 7.45
CA TYR A 85 -15.72 -7.62 6.92
C TYR A 85 -15.93 -7.88 5.42
N VAL A 86 -14.84 -7.78 4.60
CA VAL A 86 -14.89 -8.01 3.16
C VAL A 86 -15.34 -9.44 2.86
N PHE A 87 -14.77 -10.45 3.53
CA PHE A 87 -15.11 -11.85 3.37
C PHE A 87 -16.59 -12.12 3.69
N GLN A 88 -17.10 -11.60 4.82
CA GLN A 88 -18.51 -11.80 5.19
C GLN A 88 -19.46 -11.10 4.22
N LYS A 89 -19.08 -9.96 3.67
CA LYS A 89 -19.88 -9.24 2.67
C LYS A 89 -19.93 -10.04 1.36
N ALA A 90 -18.80 -10.56 0.90
CA ALA A 90 -18.74 -11.45 -0.27
C ALA A 90 -19.64 -12.68 -0.15
N LEU A 91 -19.75 -13.26 1.05
CA LEU A 91 -20.64 -14.39 1.31
C LEU A 91 -22.13 -14.05 1.32
N ARG A 92 -22.49 -12.80 1.66
CA ARG A 92 -23.89 -12.36 1.77
C ARG A 92 -24.47 -11.87 0.45
N GLU A 93 -23.63 -11.36 -0.44
CA GLU A 93 -24.03 -10.73 -1.69
C GLU A 93 -23.44 -11.51 -2.88
N GLU A 94 -24.26 -12.30 -3.57
CA GLU A 94 -23.82 -13.15 -4.70
C GLU A 94 -23.11 -12.35 -5.80
N SER A 95 -23.51 -11.11 -6.02
CA SER A 95 -22.87 -10.19 -6.99
C SER A 95 -21.44 -9.78 -6.62
N LEU A 96 -21.02 -10.02 -5.37
CA LEU A 96 -19.70 -9.72 -4.82
C LEU A 96 -18.91 -11.01 -4.50
N ALA A 97 -19.39 -12.17 -4.95
CA ALA A 97 -18.73 -13.44 -4.69
C ALA A 97 -17.30 -13.43 -5.27
N GLY A 98 -16.33 -13.80 -4.42
CA GLY A 98 -14.92 -13.82 -4.79
C GLY A 98 -14.23 -12.45 -4.85
N MET A 99 -14.85 -11.38 -4.36
CA MET A 99 -14.18 -10.10 -4.21
C MET A 99 -13.06 -10.17 -3.18
N GLY A 100 -12.01 -9.41 -3.42
CA GLY A 100 -10.89 -9.26 -2.50
C GLY A 100 -10.13 -7.97 -2.77
N THR A 101 -9.14 -7.70 -1.95
CA THR A 101 -8.26 -6.54 -2.14
C THR A 101 -6.91 -6.79 -1.50
N THR A 102 -5.86 -6.24 -2.08
CA THR A 102 -4.59 -6.07 -1.36
C THR A 102 -4.77 -5.05 -0.24
N ALA A 103 -3.82 -4.98 0.67
CA ALA A 103 -3.67 -3.87 1.58
C ALA A 103 -2.19 -3.70 1.96
N VAL A 104 -1.68 -2.48 1.86
CA VAL A 104 -0.43 -2.08 2.48
C VAL A 104 -0.70 -0.88 3.38
N CYS A 105 -0.45 -1.06 4.68
CA CYS A 105 -0.77 -0.10 5.72
C CYS A 105 0.48 0.29 6.50
N ALA A 106 0.70 1.59 6.67
CA ALA A 106 1.80 2.15 7.46
C ALA A 106 1.26 2.97 8.63
N LEU A 107 1.87 2.80 9.80
CA LEU A 107 1.78 3.69 10.95
C LEU A 107 3.16 4.29 11.19
N VAL A 108 3.26 5.61 11.12
CA VAL A 108 4.50 6.34 11.39
C VAL A 108 4.38 7.05 12.73
N ARG A 109 5.22 6.68 13.69
CA ARG A 109 5.31 7.33 15.01
C ARG A 109 6.63 7.06 15.68
N GLY A 110 7.06 7.97 16.56
CA GLY A 110 8.25 7.77 17.40
C GLY A 110 9.54 7.52 16.60
N GLY A 111 9.67 8.09 15.39
CA GLY A 111 10.84 7.90 14.53
C GLY A 111 10.88 6.55 13.81
N ASN A 112 9.78 5.80 13.78
CA ASN A 112 9.69 4.51 13.07
C ASN A 112 8.47 4.50 12.13
N ALA A 113 8.58 3.73 11.05
CA ALA A 113 7.44 3.26 10.28
C ALA A 113 7.20 1.79 10.60
N TYR A 114 5.97 1.48 10.95
CA TYR A 114 5.44 0.16 11.18
C TYR A 114 4.52 -0.18 10.01
N LEU A 115 4.81 -1.26 9.32
CA LEU A 115 4.12 -1.65 8.09
C LEU A 115 3.44 -3.00 8.30
N SER A 116 2.23 -3.14 7.80
CA SER A 116 1.58 -4.44 7.69
C SER A 116 0.90 -4.56 6.34
N HIS A 117 1.07 -5.69 5.65
CA HIS A 117 0.54 -5.86 4.31
C HIS A 117 0.04 -7.27 4.02
N ALA A 118 -0.81 -7.37 3.00
CA ALA A 118 -1.22 -8.60 2.33
C ALA A 118 -1.50 -8.27 0.86
N GLY A 119 -0.85 -9.00 -0.04
CA GLY A 119 -0.90 -8.77 -1.49
C GLY A 119 0.44 -8.33 -2.07
N ASP A 120 0.38 -7.76 -3.26
CA ASP A 120 1.50 -7.28 -4.07
C ASP A 120 1.52 -5.75 -4.25
N SER A 121 0.63 -5.03 -3.58
CA SER A 121 0.82 -3.60 -3.34
C SER A 121 2.02 -3.40 -2.42
N ARG A 122 2.82 -2.38 -2.69
CA ARG A 122 4.17 -2.26 -2.13
C ARG A 122 4.35 -1.01 -1.29
N ALA A 123 5.27 -1.08 -0.33
CA ALA A 123 5.83 0.05 0.38
C ALA A 123 7.33 0.15 0.12
N TYR A 124 7.80 1.38 -0.08
CA TYR A 124 9.20 1.71 -0.32
C TYR A 124 9.66 2.79 0.64
N LEU A 125 10.95 2.76 0.98
CA LEU A 125 11.65 3.86 1.64
C LEU A 125 12.58 4.55 0.65
N TYR A 126 12.39 5.83 0.43
CA TYR A 126 13.33 6.68 -0.27
C TYR A 126 14.20 7.42 0.75
N ARG A 127 15.51 7.16 0.68
CA ARG A 127 16.53 7.73 1.54
C ARG A 127 17.82 7.95 0.74
N ASP A 128 18.46 9.10 0.89
CA ASP A 128 19.76 9.42 0.28
C ASP A 128 19.80 9.16 -1.25
N GLY A 129 18.70 9.42 -1.94
CA GLY A 129 18.60 9.26 -3.39
C GLY A 129 18.36 7.82 -3.85
N LYS A 130 18.08 6.89 -2.95
CA LYS A 130 17.82 5.47 -3.22
C LYS A 130 16.44 5.05 -2.72
N LEU A 131 15.80 4.19 -3.50
CA LEU A 131 14.50 3.60 -3.19
C LEU A 131 14.69 2.12 -2.81
N ALA A 132 14.29 1.74 -1.61
CA ALA A 132 14.35 0.37 -1.12
C ALA A 132 12.94 -0.17 -0.86
N GLN A 133 12.60 -1.32 -1.42
CA GLN A 133 11.33 -2.00 -1.13
C GLN A 133 11.34 -2.53 0.30
N LEU A 134 10.26 -2.29 1.05
CA LEU A 134 10.09 -2.70 2.45
C LEU A 134 9.15 -3.90 2.60
N THR A 135 8.27 -4.11 1.63
CA THR A 135 7.31 -5.23 1.60
C THR A 135 7.83 -6.35 0.72
N HIS A 136 7.40 -7.58 0.99
CA HIS A 136 7.64 -8.75 0.17
C HIS A 136 6.34 -9.15 -0.53
N ASP A 137 6.33 -9.26 -1.86
CA ASP A 137 5.10 -9.47 -2.60
C ASP A 137 4.50 -10.86 -2.30
N HIS A 138 3.24 -10.91 -1.98
CA HIS A 138 2.49 -12.16 -1.89
C HIS A 138 1.92 -12.53 -3.26
N SER A 139 2.81 -12.95 -4.17
CA SER A 139 2.47 -13.37 -5.52
C SER A 139 3.08 -14.72 -5.87
N TYR A 140 2.46 -15.43 -6.81
CA TYR A 140 2.95 -16.71 -7.28
C TYR A 140 4.39 -16.62 -7.83
N VAL A 141 4.69 -15.57 -8.57
CA VAL A 141 6.03 -15.39 -9.15
C VAL A 141 7.09 -15.10 -8.07
N GLN A 142 6.72 -14.40 -7.02
CA GLN A 142 7.63 -14.15 -5.90
C GLN A 142 7.93 -15.46 -5.15
N GLU A 143 6.95 -16.33 -4.94
CA GLU A 143 7.19 -17.66 -4.37
C GLU A 143 8.14 -18.50 -5.22
N LEU A 144 8.07 -18.42 -6.56
CA LEU A 144 9.02 -19.08 -7.47
C LEU A 144 10.43 -18.49 -7.36
N VAL A 145 10.56 -17.17 -7.17
CA VAL A 145 11.86 -16.52 -6.93
C VAL A 145 12.44 -16.97 -5.60
N ASP A 146 11.66 -16.99 -4.53
CA ASP A 146 12.09 -17.38 -3.19
C ASP A 146 12.56 -18.84 -3.14
N CYS A 147 11.90 -19.71 -3.89
CA CYS A 147 12.32 -21.10 -4.06
C CYS A 147 13.50 -21.29 -5.03
N GLY A 148 14.02 -20.22 -5.63
CA GLY A 148 15.11 -20.27 -6.61
C GLY A 148 14.74 -20.92 -7.94
N THR A 149 13.45 -21.04 -8.26
CA THR A 149 12.95 -21.67 -9.50
C THR A 149 13.12 -20.73 -10.69
N ILE A 150 12.91 -19.41 -10.48
CA ILE A 150 13.12 -18.36 -11.47
C ILE A 150 13.91 -17.20 -10.87
N THR A 151 14.53 -16.37 -11.72
CA THR A 151 15.17 -15.12 -11.29
C THR A 151 14.14 -13.99 -11.16
N GLN A 152 14.53 -12.90 -10.47
CA GLN A 152 13.69 -11.70 -10.38
C GLN A 152 13.34 -11.13 -11.76
N GLU A 153 14.31 -11.09 -12.69
CA GLU A 153 14.10 -10.64 -14.07
C GLU A 153 13.09 -11.54 -14.82
N GLN A 154 13.14 -12.86 -14.59
CA GLN A 154 12.16 -13.78 -15.17
C GLN A 154 10.76 -13.59 -14.59
N ALA A 155 10.64 -13.22 -13.31
CA ALA A 155 9.37 -12.95 -12.66
C ALA A 155 8.65 -11.76 -13.29
N GLU A 156 9.36 -10.67 -13.64
CA GLU A 156 8.81 -9.47 -14.26
C GLU A 156 8.09 -9.74 -15.60
N HIS A 157 8.54 -10.75 -16.33
CA HIS A 157 8.00 -11.14 -17.64
C HIS A 157 7.18 -12.43 -17.61
N HIS A 158 6.93 -12.98 -16.42
CA HIS A 158 6.22 -14.25 -16.29
C HIS A 158 4.73 -14.10 -16.65
N PRO A 159 4.12 -15.05 -17.38
CA PRO A 159 2.71 -14.97 -17.79
C PRO A 159 1.72 -14.96 -16.61
N GLN A 160 2.13 -15.45 -15.44
CA GLN A 160 1.32 -15.51 -14.21
C GLN A 160 1.78 -14.50 -13.16
N LYS A 161 2.44 -13.41 -13.55
CA LYS A 161 2.95 -12.40 -12.61
C LYS A 161 1.88 -11.69 -11.77
N ASN A 162 0.63 -11.67 -12.28
CA ASN A 162 -0.49 -11.01 -11.60
C ASN A 162 -1.29 -11.98 -10.69
N ILE A 163 -0.79 -13.20 -10.42
CA ILE A 163 -1.45 -14.12 -9.50
C ILE A 163 -1.00 -13.80 -8.08
N ILE A 164 -1.94 -13.28 -7.29
CA ILE A 164 -1.74 -12.94 -5.88
C ILE A 164 -2.05 -14.17 -5.02
N THR A 165 -1.21 -14.46 -4.03
CA THR A 165 -1.35 -15.62 -3.14
C THR A 165 -1.98 -15.27 -1.78
N ARG A 166 -2.02 -13.97 -1.42
CA ARG A 166 -2.68 -13.48 -0.20
C ARG A 166 -3.42 -12.17 -0.48
N ALA A 167 -4.68 -12.08 -0.05
CA ALA A 167 -5.48 -10.87 -0.16
C ALA A 167 -6.57 -10.85 0.92
N LEU A 168 -7.04 -9.65 1.27
CA LEU A 168 -8.18 -9.47 2.15
C LEU A 168 -9.47 -9.90 1.44
N GLY A 169 -10.35 -10.58 2.16
CA GLY A 169 -11.68 -10.96 1.68
C GLY A 169 -11.77 -12.26 0.90
N VAL A 170 -10.65 -12.86 0.49
CA VAL A 170 -10.61 -14.11 -0.28
C VAL A 170 -10.75 -15.34 0.63
N ASP A 171 -10.11 -15.32 1.78
CA ASP A 171 -10.18 -16.38 2.79
C ASP A 171 -10.54 -15.80 4.15
N TYR A 172 -11.21 -16.59 4.98
CA TYR A 172 -11.51 -16.20 6.36
C TYR A 172 -10.24 -16.02 7.20
N ARG A 173 -9.22 -16.82 6.93
CA ARG A 173 -7.90 -16.72 7.58
C ARG A 173 -7.00 -15.85 6.72
N LEU A 174 -6.37 -14.87 7.37
CA LEU A 174 -5.36 -14.01 6.78
C LEU A 174 -4.16 -13.95 7.72
N GLU A 175 -2.98 -14.05 7.17
CA GLU A 175 -1.71 -13.85 7.87
C GLU A 175 -0.99 -12.65 7.24
N PRO A 176 -1.26 -11.42 7.73
CA PRO A 176 -0.56 -10.23 7.23
C PRO A 176 0.91 -10.29 7.63
N GLU A 177 1.78 -9.85 6.74
CA GLU A 177 3.21 -9.67 7.05
C GLU A 177 3.42 -8.33 7.76
N PHE A 178 4.47 -8.26 8.60
CA PHE A 178 4.79 -7.08 9.37
C PHE A 178 6.29 -6.74 9.24
N THR A 179 6.58 -5.46 9.07
CA THR A 179 7.94 -4.93 8.96
C THR A 179 8.04 -3.62 9.74
N THR A 180 9.19 -3.36 10.34
CA THR A 180 9.51 -2.08 11.00
C THR A 180 10.79 -1.50 10.44
N VAL A 181 10.80 -0.19 10.19
CA VAL A 181 11.99 0.54 9.75
C VAL A 181 12.14 1.85 10.53
N ALA A 182 13.36 2.12 11.01
CA ALA A 182 13.68 3.41 11.60
C ALA A 182 13.75 4.50 10.53
N LEU A 183 13.11 5.63 10.79
CA LEU A 183 13.02 6.77 9.89
C LEU A 183 13.97 7.89 10.31
N GLN A 184 14.40 8.68 9.33
CA GLN A 184 15.23 9.85 9.48
C GLN A 184 14.54 11.07 8.84
N ALA A 185 14.94 12.27 9.26
CA ALA A 185 14.47 13.48 8.62
C ALA A 185 14.85 13.50 7.13
N GLY A 186 13.90 13.81 6.28
CA GLY A 186 14.06 13.80 4.83
C GLY A 186 13.70 12.49 4.14
N ASP A 187 13.42 11.42 4.92
CA ASP A 187 12.89 10.18 4.34
C ASP A 187 11.50 10.39 3.74
N VAL A 188 11.21 9.63 2.69
CA VAL A 188 9.87 9.52 2.12
C VAL A 188 9.49 8.04 2.05
N LEU A 189 8.35 7.69 2.65
CA LEU A 189 7.69 6.41 2.40
C LEU A 189 6.76 6.58 1.20
N LEU A 190 6.85 5.66 0.24
CA LEU A 190 5.93 5.52 -0.88
C LEU A 190 5.17 4.22 -0.72
N LEU A 191 3.84 4.30 -0.60
CA LEU A 191 2.93 3.17 -0.70
C LEU A 191 2.25 3.24 -2.07
N CYS A 192 2.17 2.14 -2.80
CA CYS A 192 1.59 2.14 -4.13
C CYS A 192 0.98 0.78 -4.51
N THR A 193 0.06 0.81 -5.47
CA THR A 193 -0.42 -0.39 -6.16
C THR A 193 0.57 -0.81 -7.25
N ASP A 194 0.44 -2.03 -7.73
CA ASP A 194 1.31 -2.63 -8.75
C ASP A 194 1.24 -1.87 -10.09
N GLY A 195 0.10 -1.21 -10.39
CA GLY A 195 -0.03 -0.37 -11.58
C GLY A 195 0.98 0.78 -11.68
N LEU A 196 1.50 1.27 -10.55
CA LEU A 196 2.63 2.20 -10.57
C LEU A 196 3.93 1.49 -10.94
N THR A 197 4.28 0.44 -10.24
CA THR A 197 5.59 -0.24 -10.36
C THR A 197 5.69 -1.12 -11.61
N ASN A 198 4.58 -1.57 -12.16
CA ASN A 198 4.53 -2.25 -13.45
C ASN A 198 4.72 -1.27 -14.63
N ALA A 199 4.39 0.01 -14.44
CA ALA A 199 4.48 1.04 -15.49
C ALA A 199 5.76 1.90 -15.39
N VAL A 200 6.31 2.09 -14.18
CA VAL A 200 7.46 2.99 -13.95
C VAL A 200 8.65 2.22 -13.37
N PRO A 201 9.77 2.13 -14.12
CA PRO A 201 10.98 1.49 -13.64
C PRO A 201 11.53 2.16 -12.36
N MET A 202 12.21 1.38 -11.52
CA MET A 202 12.77 1.83 -10.24
C MET A 202 13.65 3.07 -10.37
N GLU A 203 14.51 3.11 -11.39
CA GLU A 203 15.40 4.25 -11.65
C GLU A 203 14.63 5.55 -11.96
N GLN A 204 13.49 5.42 -12.66
CA GLN A 204 12.63 6.56 -12.96
C GLN A 204 11.85 7.02 -11.72
N LEU A 205 11.42 6.10 -10.86
CA LEU A 205 10.84 6.43 -9.56
C LEU A 205 11.85 7.20 -8.68
N GLU A 206 13.11 6.74 -8.58
CA GLU A 206 14.17 7.42 -7.85
C GLU A 206 14.42 8.85 -8.40
N GLN A 207 14.40 9.00 -9.71
CA GLN A 207 14.57 10.30 -10.36
C GLN A 207 13.45 11.28 -10.02
N LEU A 208 12.19 10.83 -10.09
CA LEU A 208 11.02 11.64 -9.73
C LEU A 208 11.07 12.07 -8.26
N LEU A 209 11.33 11.11 -7.34
CA LEU A 209 11.44 11.38 -5.91
C LEU A 209 12.56 12.37 -5.56
N ARG A 210 13.58 12.49 -6.41
CA ARG A 210 14.69 13.46 -6.25
C ARG A 210 14.35 14.83 -6.79
N SER A 211 13.64 14.92 -7.91
CA SER A 211 13.51 16.17 -8.70
C SER A 211 12.25 16.96 -8.39
N GLU A 212 11.18 16.29 -7.94
CA GLU A 212 9.89 16.93 -7.74
C GLU A 212 9.70 17.42 -6.28
N SER A 213 8.84 18.41 -6.10
CA SER A 213 8.44 18.81 -4.75
C SER A 213 7.52 17.75 -4.16
N PHE A 214 7.53 17.60 -2.81
CA PHE A 214 6.78 16.54 -2.14
C PHE A 214 5.29 16.49 -2.53
N TYR A 215 4.63 17.64 -2.63
CA TYR A 215 3.21 17.69 -2.93
C TYR A 215 2.88 17.51 -4.43
N ASP A 216 3.86 17.67 -5.31
CA ASP A 216 3.72 17.44 -6.75
C ASP A 216 4.06 15.98 -7.14
N LEU A 217 4.72 15.24 -6.23
CA LEU A 217 5.12 13.84 -6.46
C LEU A 217 3.96 12.93 -6.89
N PRO A 218 2.79 12.92 -6.23
CA PRO A 218 1.70 12.03 -6.66
C PRO A 218 1.27 12.30 -8.11
N ASP A 219 1.17 13.56 -8.50
CA ASP A 219 0.82 13.95 -9.86
C ASP A 219 1.88 13.53 -10.88
N ALA A 220 3.16 13.70 -10.55
CA ALA A 220 4.26 13.30 -11.41
C ALA A 220 4.34 11.78 -11.58
N LEU A 221 4.17 11.02 -10.51
CA LEU A 221 4.18 9.55 -10.53
C LEU A 221 3.03 9.00 -11.38
N ILE A 222 1.80 9.47 -11.15
CA ILE A 222 0.63 9.06 -11.92
C ILE A 222 0.76 9.44 -13.39
N ARG A 223 1.19 10.68 -13.69
CA ARG A 223 1.41 11.13 -15.07
C ARG A 223 2.42 10.25 -15.78
N THR A 224 3.56 9.97 -15.17
CA THR A 224 4.61 9.13 -15.74
C THR A 224 4.12 7.70 -16.00
N ALA A 225 3.40 7.10 -15.07
CA ALA A 225 2.81 5.77 -15.26
C ALA A 225 1.81 5.76 -16.43
N ASN A 226 1.00 6.80 -16.56
CA ASN A 226 0.07 6.95 -17.67
C ASN A 226 0.78 7.18 -19.02
N GLU A 227 1.86 7.93 -19.05
CA GLU A 227 2.70 8.16 -20.24
C GLU A 227 3.39 6.86 -20.68
N ASN A 228 3.75 5.99 -19.74
CA ASN A 228 4.30 4.66 -19.99
C ASN A 228 3.23 3.60 -20.33
N GLY A 229 1.99 4.04 -20.63
CA GLY A 229 0.91 3.19 -21.11
C GLY A 229 -0.26 3.01 -20.16
N GLY A 230 -0.08 3.23 -18.86
CA GLY A 230 -1.13 3.15 -17.83
C GLY A 230 -1.99 1.87 -17.93
N PRO A 231 -1.40 0.67 -17.87
CA PRO A 231 -2.12 -0.58 -18.18
C PRO A 231 -3.13 -0.97 -17.11
N ASP A 232 -2.99 -0.43 -15.91
CA ASP A 232 -3.84 -0.71 -14.76
C ASP A 232 -4.25 0.55 -14.00
N ASN A 233 -5.03 0.40 -12.94
CA ASN A 233 -5.28 1.43 -11.95
C ASN A 233 -3.96 1.78 -11.25
N ILE A 234 -3.74 3.04 -10.94
CA ILE A 234 -2.46 3.54 -10.44
C ILE A 234 -2.71 4.34 -9.19
N THR A 235 -2.14 3.92 -8.08
CA THR A 235 -2.23 4.65 -6.81
C THR A 235 -0.85 4.85 -6.22
N ALA A 236 -0.57 6.10 -5.81
CA ALA A 236 0.64 6.49 -5.10
C ALA A 236 0.27 7.34 -3.88
N LEU A 237 0.78 6.94 -2.71
CA LEU A 237 0.57 7.64 -1.44
C LEU A 237 1.92 7.79 -0.74
N LEU A 238 2.27 9.03 -0.37
CA LEU A 238 3.56 9.38 0.20
C LEU A 238 3.40 9.92 1.62
N VAL A 239 4.34 9.49 2.48
CA VAL A 239 4.52 10.04 3.83
C VAL A 239 5.92 10.62 3.93
N GLY A 240 6.04 11.95 4.05
CA GLY A 240 7.31 12.66 4.21
C GLY A 240 7.65 12.89 5.68
N VAL A 241 8.88 12.56 6.06
CA VAL A 241 9.41 12.75 7.42
C VAL A 241 10.08 14.11 7.50
N GLU A 242 9.46 15.04 8.23
CA GLU A 242 10.04 16.36 8.46
C GLU A 242 11.08 16.32 9.59
N PRO A 243 12.07 17.23 9.57
CA PRO A 243 12.94 17.42 10.72
C PRO A 243 12.10 17.74 11.97
N MET A 244 12.39 17.09 13.09
CA MET A 244 11.77 17.48 14.36
C MET A 244 12.16 18.93 14.65
N GLU A 245 11.18 19.84 14.67
CA GLU A 245 11.40 21.17 15.22
C GLU A 245 11.72 21.02 16.71
N VAL A 246 12.95 21.38 17.10
CA VAL A 246 13.30 21.51 18.51
C VAL A 246 12.47 22.69 19.04
N ARG A 247 11.31 22.41 19.63
CA ARG A 247 10.57 23.43 20.37
C ARG A 247 11.42 23.79 21.58
N HIS A 248 12.16 24.88 21.48
CA HIS A 248 12.76 25.52 22.63
C HIS A 248 11.62 26.05 23.49
N GLY A 249 11.33 25.34 24.58
CA GLY A 249 10.42 25.77 25.66
C GLY A 249 11.11 26.80 26.58
#